data_ba10fafeea50cd1cd93e4189c143592f
#
_entry.id   ba10fafeea50cd1cd93e4189c143592f
#
_cell.length_a   1.000
_cell.length_b   1.000
_cell.length_c   1.000
_cell.angle_alpha   90.00
_cell.angle_beta   90.00
_cell.angle_gamma   90.00
#
_symmetry.space_group_name_H-M   'P 1'
#
loop_
_entity.id
_entity.type
_entity.pdbx_description
1 polymer ?
#
loop_
_entity_poly.entity_id
_entity_poly.type
_entity_poly.pdbx_seq_one_letter_code
_entity_poly.pdbx_strand_id
1 'polypeptide(L)'
;NSIPDIFPDNTDRNRTSPFAFTGNRFEFRAVGSSQNVATAACVLNTVVAESLTEFRAEVDALEAAGEDRSSAVMAVVRKFISESQDIMFEGNGYSKEWEIESENRGLRAVRNVPESYEVYHEQQTLDVFSKMGVLAPNEVEARFEILNETYVKKLQIEARIIGDMCL
;
A
#
# COMPACT_ATOMS: atom_id res chain seq x y z
N ASN A 1 -11.26 36.00 -13.81
CA ASN A 1 -10.70 34.63 -13.82
C ASN A 1 -9.26 34.70 -13.34
N SER A 2 -9.03 34.63 -12.04
CA SER A 2 -7.68 34.48 -11.48
C SER A 2 -7.30 33.00 -11.56
N ILE A 3 -6.20 32.70 -12.24
CA ILE A 3 -5.55 31.40 -12.16
C ILE A 3 -5.05 31.27 -10.72
N PRO A 4 -5.34 30.18 -10.00
CA PRO A 4 -4.79 29.98 -8.65
C PRO A 4 -3.27 30.01 -8.70
N ASP A 5 -2.64 30.61 -7.71
CA ASP A 5 -1.19 30.54 -7.55
C ASP A 5 -0.80 29.07 -7.33
N ILE A 6 -0.07 28.51 -8.29
CA ILE A 6 0.47 27.15 -8.21
C ILE A 6 1.89 27.26 -7.71
N PHE A 7 2.12 26.79 -6.49
CA PHE A 7 3.46 26.65 -5.96
C PHE A 7 4.11 25.41 -6.55
N PRO A 8 5.29 25.51 -7.18
CA PRO A 8 5.99 24.34 -7.68
C PRO A 8 6.40 23.45 -6.51
N ASP A 9 5.99 22.19 -6.56
CA ASP A 9 6.46 21.16 -5.63
C ASP A 9 7.81 20.64 -6.12
N ASN A 10 8.87 20.90 -5.36
CA ASN A 10 10.23 20.46 -5.62
C ASN A 10 10.56 19.11 -4.97
N THR A 11 9.57 18.40 -4.43
CA THR A 11 9.77 17.11 -3.80
C THR A 11 10.24 16.07 -4.83
N ASP A 12 11.34 15.37 -4.51
CA ASP A 12 11.81 14.27 -5.35
C ASP A 12 10.80 13.13 -5.32
N ARG A 13 10.15 12.88 -6.46
CA ARG A 13 9.16 11.81 -6.63
C ARG A 13 9.68 10.42 -6.27
N ASN A 14 11.01 10.20 -6.29
CA ASN A 14 11.61 8.92 -5.93
C ASN A 14 11.68 8.71 -4.40
N ARG A 15 11.41 9.74 -3.61
CA ARG A 15 11.48 9.72 -2.15
C ARG A 15 10.13 9.91 -1.47
N THR A 16 9.04 9.96 -2.22
CA THR A 16 7.68 10.11 -1.71
C THR A 16 7.07 8.75 -1.36
N SER A 17 6.32 8.17 -2.26
CA SER A 17 5.57 6.93 -2.04
C SER A 17 6.11 5.78 -2.90
N PRO A 18 6.13 4.53 -2.38
CA PRO A 18 6.39 3.36 -3.19
C PRO A 18 5.28 3.09 -4.22
N PHE A 19 4.13 3.72 -4.08
CA PHE A 19 3.00 3.66 -5.02
C PHE A 19 2.59 5.08 -5.42
N ALA A 20 3.41 5.69 -6.28
CA ALA A 20 3.28 7.09 -6.64
C ALA A 20 2.35 7.31 -7.84
N PHE A 21 1.48 8.33 -7.76
CA PHE A 21 0.71 8.83 -8.90
C PHE A 21 1.60 9.74 -9.76
N THR A 22 1.64 9.48 -11.07
CA THR A 22 2.51 10.22 -12.02
C THR A 22 1.71 10.93 -13.12
N GLY A 23 0.53 11.44 -12.78
CA GLY A 23 -0.33 12.25 -13.65
C GLY A 23 -1.42 11.46 -14.38
N ASN A 24 -1.13 10.29 -14.93
CA ASN A 24 -2.10 9.45 -15.64
C ASN A 24 -2.00 7.95 -15.27
N ARG A 25 -1.12 7.60 -14.34
CA ARG A 25 -0.88 6.23 -13.89
C ARG A 25 -0.27 6.22 -12.50
N PHE A 26 -0.32 5.08 -11.85
CA PHE A 26 0.47 4.78 -10.66
C PHE A 26 1.73 4.02 -11.04
N GLU A 27 2.83 4.33 -10.37
CA GLU A 27 4.09 3.60 -10.50
C GLU A 27 4.40 2.90 -9.18
N PHE A 28 4.61 1.59 -9.24
CA PHE A 28 5.14 0.85 -8.10
C PHE A 28 6.66 0.96 -8.09
N ARG A 29 7.21 1.39 -6.96
CA ARG A 29 8.64 1.60 -6.76
C ARG A 29 9.10 0.91 -5.49
N ALA A 30 9.82 -0.18 -5.65
CA ALA A 30 10.43 -0.89 -4.54
C ALA A 30 11.75 -1.53 -4.97
N VAL A 31 12.69 -1.65 -4.04
CA VAL A 31 13.94 -2.35 -4.29
C VAL A 31 13.68 -3.85 -4.30
N GLY A 32 14.15 -4.52 -5.36
CA GLY A 32 13.92 -5.95 -5.51
C GLY A 32 14.51 -6.50 -6.79
N SER A 33 15.82 -6.31 -7.00
CA SER A 33 16.51 -6.64 -8.27
C SER A 33 16.32 -8.08 -8.76
N SER A 34 16.08 -9.03 -7.86
CA SER A 34 15.81 -10.44 -8.16
C SER A 34 14.40 -10.89 -7.76
N GLN A 35 13.51 -9.98 -7.40
CA GLN A 35 12.15 -10.29 -6.97
C GLN A 35 11.17 -10.26 -8.14
N ASN A 36 10.12 -11.09 -8.05
CA ASN A 36 9.01 -11.05 -8.99
C ASN A 36 8.00 -9.99 -8.54
N VAL A 37 7.56 -9.15 -9.47
CA VAL A 37 6.59 -8.08 -9.21
C VAL A 37 5.15 -8.61 -9.01
N ALA A 38 4.88 -9.87 -9.35
CA ALA A 38 3.50 -10.41 -9.42
C ALA A 38 2.74 -10.28 -8.09
N THR A 39 3.38 -10.58 -6.95
CA THR A 39 2.73 -10.47 -5.64
C THR A 39 2.36 -9.03 -5.33
N ALA A 40 3.30 -8.09 -5.52
CA ALA A 40 3.04 -6.67 -5.29
C ALA A 40 1.93 -6.14 -6.20
N ALA A 41 1.95 -6.49 -7.48
CA ALA A 41 0.90 -6.12 -8.43
C ALA A 41 -0.46 -6.72 -8.06
N CYS A 42 -0.50 -7.98 -7.62
CA CYS A 42 -1.73 -8.62 -7.16
C CYS A 42 -2.34 -7.88 -5.96
N VAL A 43 -1.52 -7.60 -4.93
CA VAL A 43 -1.97 -6.89 -3.72
C VAL A 43 -2.48 -5.50 -4.07
N LEU A 44 -1.69 -4.69 -4.78
CA LEU A 44 -2.05 -3.32 -5.13
C LEU A 44 -3.32 -3.25 -5.97
N ASN A 45 -3.46 -4.12 -6.98
CA ASN A 45 -4.67 -4.15 -7.79
C ASN A 45 -5.90 -4.57 -6.97
N THR A 46 -5.74 -5.50 -6.04
CA THR A 46 -6.84 -5.94 -5.16
C THR A 46 -7.31 -4.81 -4.25
N VAL A 47 -6.38 -4.10 -3.61
CA VAL A 47 -6.70 -2.96 -2.74
C VAL A 47 -7.37 -1.83 -3.52
N VAL A 48 -6.86 -1.49 -4.70
CA VAL A 48 -7.47 -0.46 -5.56
C VAL A 48 -8.86 -0.88 -6.03
N ALA A 49 -9.05 -2.14 -6.40
CA ALA A 49 -10.35 -2.66 -6.84
C ALA A 49 -11.38 -2.62 -5.69
N GLU A 50 -10.96 -2.95 -4.48
CA GLU A 50 -11.81 -2.86 -3.29
C GLU A 50 -12.22 -1.41 -3.00
N SER A 51 -11.25 -0.49 -2.95
CA SER A 51 -11.54 0.94 -2.73
C SER A 51 -12.47 1.54 -3.80
N LEU A 52 -12.28 1.16 -5.07
CA LEU A 52 -13.18 1.59 -6.15
C LEU A 52 -14.59 0.99 -6.02
N THR A 53 -14.70 -0.22 -5.49
CA THR A 53 -16.00 -0.88 -5.24
C THR A 53 -16.76 -0.14 -4.13
N GLU A 54 -16.08 0.25 -3.06
CA GLU A 54 -16.66 1.06 -1.98
C GLU A 54 -17.05 2.45 -2.46
N PHE A 55 -16.15 3.12 -3.17
CA PHE A 55 -16.42 4.42 -3.78
C PHE A 55 -17.70 4.38 -4.63
N ARG A 56 -17.81 3.38 -5.50
CA ARG A 56 -18.98 3.20 -6.36
C ARG A 56 -20.25 2.98 -5.54
N ALA A 57 -20.19 2.13 -4.53
CA ALA A 57 -21.37 1.84 -3.70
C ALA A 57 -21.88 3.10 -2.97
N GLU A 58 -20.99 3.96 -2.51
CA GLU A 58 -21.37 5.23 -1.89
C GLU A 58 -21.99 6.20 -2.90
N VAL A 59 -21.44 6.33 -4.10
CA VAL A 59 -22.03 7.16 -5.16
C VAL A 59 -23.40 6.64 -5.54
N ASP A 60 -23.56 5.34 -5.76
CA ASP A 60 -24.85 4.71 -6.12
C ASP A 60 -25.90 4.93 -5.02
N ALA A 61 -25.49 4.94 -3.74
CA ALA A 61 -26.39 5.22 -2.62
C ALA A 61 -26.89 6.67 -2.60
N LEU A 62 -26.02 7.64 -2.90
CA LEU A 62 -26.40 9.06 -2.98
C LEU A 62 -27.31 9.32 -4.20
N GLU A 63 -27.03 8.71 -5.34
CA GLU A 63 -27.91 8.78 -6.52
C GLU A 63 -29.29 8.19 -6.21
N ALA A 64 -29.36 7.07 -5.49
CA ALA A 64 -30.62 6.47 -5.06
C ALA A 64 -31.40 7.36 -4.07
N ALA A 65 -30.70 8.21 -3.30
CA ALA A 65 -31.30 9.21 -2.42
C ALA A 65 -31.78 10.47 -3.16
N GLY A 66 -31.52 10.57 -4.48
CA GLY A 66 -32.01 11.65 -5.33
C GLY A 66 -30.97 12.72 -5.67
N GLU A 67 -29.71 12.51 -5.33
CA GLU A 67 -28.64 13.41 -5.77
C GLU A 67 -28.29 13.19 -7.23
N ASP A 68 -27.85 14.25 -7.93
CA ASP A 68 -27.30 14.09 -9.25
C ASP A 68 -25.91 13.45 -9.19
N ARG A 69 -25.55 12.67 -10.22
CA ARG A 69 -24.31 11.90 -10.26
C ARG A 69 -23.04 12.74 -10.04
N SER A 70 -22.99 13.95 -10.57
CA SER A 70 -21.79 14.79 -10.43
C SER A 70 -21.63 15.28 -8.99
N SER A 71 -22.72 15.66 -8.35
CA SER A 71 -22.75 16.05 -6.94
C SER A 71 -22.40 14.88 -6.03
N ALA A 72 -22.98 13.70 -6.27
CA ALA A 72 -22.69 12.47 -5.54
C ALA A 72 -21.20 12.09 -5.62
N VAL A 73 -20.64 12.07 -6.83
CA VAL A 73 -19.20 11.79 -7.05
C VAL A 73 -18.34 12.80 -6.27
N MET A 74 -18.64 14.10 -6.36
CA MET A 74 -17.86 15.13 -5.66
C MET A 74 -17.97 15.02 -4.13
N ALA A 75 -19.11 14.63 -3.62
CA ALA A 75 -19.30 14.39 -2.19
C ALA A 75 -18.43 13.23 -1.69
N VAL A 76 -18.45 12.10 -2.40
CA VAL A 76 -17.64 10.92 -2.06
C VAL A 76 -16.15 11.21 -2.21
N VAL A 77 -15.71 11.90 -3.26
CA VAL A 77 -14.29 12.33 -3.42
C VAL A 77 -13.83 13.15 -2.22
N ARG A 78 -14.62 14.14 -1.80
CA ARG A 78 -14.26 14.98 -0.63
C ARG A 78 -14.16 14.16 0.64
N LYS A 79 -15.08 13.20 0.85
CA LYS A 79 -15.06 12.29 1.99
C LYS A 79 -13.75 11.48 2.00
N PHE A 80 -13.43 10.80 0.90
CA PHE A 80 -12.21 9.97 0.78
C PHE A 80 -10.93 10.79 0.99
N ILE A 81 -10.84 11.99 0.44
CA ILE A 81 -9.71 12.89 0.68
C ILE A 81 -9.61 13.24 2.17
N SER A 82 -10.73 13.58 2.81
CA SER A 82 -10.74 13.93 4.23
C SER A 82 -10.33 12.76 5.14
N GLU A 83 -10.80 11.56 4.83
CA GLU A 83 -10.47 10.34 5.58
C GLU A 83 -9.02 9.86 5.36
N SER A 84 -8.40 10.28 4.25
CA SER A 84 -7.03 9.90 3.89
C SER A 84 -5.98 10.91 4.37
N GLN A 85 -6.33 11.95 5.10
CA GLN A 85 -5.39 13.01 5.48
C GLN A 85 -4.19 12.51 6.29
N ASP A 86 -4.42 11.53 7.18
CA ASP A 86 -3.38 11.01 8.06
C ASP A 86 -2.29 10.20 7.31
N ILE A 87 -2.62 9.69 6.11
CA ILE A 87 -1.68 8.95 5.26
C ILE A 87 -1.09 9.79 4.12
N MET A 88 -1.59 11.01 3.92
CA MET A 88 -1.05 11.93 2.91
C MET A 88 0.29 12.49 3.37
N PHE A 89 1.31 12.36 2.52
CA PHE A 89 2.65 12.81 2.81
C PHE A 89 3.27 13.51 1.59
N GLU A 90 3.85 14.67 1.86
CA GLU A 90 4.68 15.43 0.94
C GLU A 90 6.06 15.61 1.56
N GLY A 91 7.13 15.24 0.85
CA GLY A 91 8.49 15.38 1.35
C GLY A 91 9.37 14.15 1.16
N ASN A 92 10.39 14.01 2.00
CA ASN A 92 11.35 12.92 1.93
C ASN A 92 10.94 11.76 2.86
N GLY A 93 10.39 10.69 2.29
CA GLY A 93 9.99 9.48 3.03
C GLY A 93 11.14 8.70 3.70
N TYR A 94 12.40 9.07 3.43
CA TYR A 94 13.58 8.47 4.06
C TYR A 94 14.16 9.32 5.18
N SER A 95 13.54 10.45 5.53
CA SER A 95 14.02 11.34 6.58
C SER A 95 13.64 10.82 7.97
N LYS A 96 14.45 11.16 8.97
CA LYS A 96 14.16 10.83 10.37
C LYS A 96 12.94 11.58 10.90
N GLU A 97 12.69 12.76 10.40
CA GLU A 97 11.52 13.57 10.72
C GLU A 97 10.26 12.85 10.28
N TRP A 98 10.28 12.19 9.11
CA TRP A 98 9.16 11.37 8.65
C TRP A 98 8.96 10.12 9.48
N GLU A 99 10.04 9.44 9.91
CA GLU A 99 9.91 8.29 10.82
C GLU A 99 9.13 8.66 12.09
N ILE A 100 9.48 9.78 12.72
CA ILE A 100 8.81 10.28 13.92
C ILE A 100 7.36 10.67 13.61
N GLU A 101 7.15 11.40 12.54
CA GLU A 101 5.82 11.87 12.14
C GLU A 101 4.89 10.70 11.79
N SER A 102 5.38 9.68 11.09
CA SER A 102 4.60 8.49 10.75
C SER A 102 4.17 7.72 12.00
N GLU A 103 5.04 7.59 12.99
CA GLU A 103 4.70 6.98 14.27
C GLU A 103 3.62 7.79 15.01
N ASN A 104 3.74 9.13 15.03
CA ASN A 104 2.74 10.02 15.63
C ASN A 104 1.36 9.91 14.96
N ARG A 105 1.31 9.65 13.66
CA ARG A 105 0.08 9.40 12.90
C ARG A 105 -0.45 7.97 13.03
N GLY A 106 0.22 7.10 13.80
CA GLY A 106 -0.16 5.72 13.96
C GLY A 106 0.14 4.82 12.76
N LEU A 107 0.99 5.28 11.85
CA LEU A 107 1.44 4.48 10.71
C LEU A 107 2.48 3.46 11.17
N ARG A 108 2.35 2.21 10.72
CA ARG A 108 3.26 1.14 11.12
C ARG A 108 4.61 1.28 10.42
N ALA A 109 5.68 1.36 11.21
CA ALA A 109 7.07 1.33 10.74
C ALA A 109 7.67 -0.07 10.93
N VAL A 110 7.50 -0.96 9.97
CA VAL A 110 8.08 -2.32 10.01
C VAL A 110 9.54 -2.26 9.61
N ARG A 111 10.42 -2.84 10.44
CA ARG A 111 11.88 -2.74 10.28
C ARG A 111 12.57 -4.07 9.98
N ASN A 112 11.85 -5.17 9.99
CA ASN A 112 12.38 -6.50 9.71
C ASN A 112 11.40 -7.32 8.86
N VAL A 113 11.93 -8.30 8.14
CA VAL A 113 11.16 -9.11 7.20
C VAL A 113 10.13 -10.01 7.89
N PRO A 114 10.44 -10.75 8.96
CA PRO A 114 9.43 -11.57 9.64
C PRO A 114 8.22 -10.77 10.13
N GLU A 115 8.45 -9.61 10.74
CA GLU A 115 7.38 -8.72 11.20
C GLU A 115 6.50 -8.25 10.03
N SER A 116 7.08 -8.03 8.84
CA SER A 116 6.31 -7.64 7.67
C SER A 116 5.35 -8.72 7.18
N TYR A 117 5.63 -9.99 7.48
CA TYR A 117 4.75 -11.08 7.08
C TYR A 117 3.54 -11.24 8.00
N GLU A 118 3.56 -10.70 9.22
CA GLU A 118 2.42 -10.74 10.15
C GLU A 118 1.16 -10.08 9.57
N VAL A 119 1.32 -9.19 8.58
CA VAL A 119 0.19 -8.58 7.85
C VAL A 119 -0.75 -9.63 7.21
N TYR A 120 -0.23 -10.81 6.89
CA TYR A 120 -1.05 -11.90 6.33
C TYR A 120 -2.06 -12.49 7.32
N HIS A 121 -1.82 -12.33 8.63
CA HIS A 121 -2.73 -12.78 9.70
C HIS A 121 -3.74 -11.69 10.11
N GLU A 122 -3.62 -10.49 9.61
CA GLU A 122 -4.54 -9.43 9.94
C GLU A 122 -5.92 -9.66 9.31
N GLN A 123 -6.98 -9.44 10.09
CA GLN A 123 -8.35 -9.66 9.64
C GLN A 123 -8.65 -8.80 8.40
N GLN A 124 -8.15 -7.57 8.36
CA GLN A 124 -8.33 -6.69 7.20
C GLN A 124 -7.76 -7.29 5.91
N THR A 125 -6.59 -7.95 5.98
CA THR A 125 -5.99 -8.62 4.83
C THR A 125 -6.86 -9.79 4.35
N LEU A 126 -7.33 -10.62 5.28
CA LEU A 126 -8.21 -11.75 4.97
C LEU A 126 -9.53 -11.28 4.35
N ASP A 127 -10.11 -10.23 4.89
CA ASP A 127 -11.38 -9.66 4.43
C ASP A 127 -11.26 -9.10 3.01
N VAL A 128 -10.21 -8.32 2.72
CA VAL A 128 -9.98 -7.73 1.39
C VAL A 128 -9.83 -8.82 0.33
N PHE A 129 -8.97 -9.81 0.57
CA PHE A 129 -8.76 -10.88 -0.41
C PHE A 129 -9.99 -11.75 -0.61
N SER A 130 -10.71 -12.09 0.47
CA SER A 130 -11.94 -12.88 0.41
C SER A 130 -13.07 -12.11 -0.28
N LYS A 131 -13.30 -10.86 0.08
CA LYS A 131 -14.31 -9.97 -0.50
C LYS A 131 -14.12 -9.80 -2.00
N MET A 132 -12.88 -9.66 -2.43
CA MET A 132 -12.54 -9.51 -3.86
C MET A 132 -12.41 -10.85 -4.60
N GLY A 133 -12.52 -11.99 -3.92
CA GLY A 133 -12.43 -13.32 -4.52
C GLY A 133 -11.05 -13.64 -5.12
N VAL A 134 -9.98 -13.02 -4.60
CA VAL A 134 -8.62 -13.17 -5.12
C VAL A 134 -7.88 -14.30 -4.44
N LEU A 135 -7.98 -14.41 -3.13
CA LEU A 135 -7.39 -15.46 -2.32
C LEU A 135 -8.37 -15.92 -1.24
N ALA A 136 -8.45 -17.22 -1.04
CA ALA A 136 -9.15 -17.79 0.10
C ALA A 136 -8.28 -17.67 1.38
N PRO A 137 -8.86 -17.69 2.59
CA PRO A 137 -8.09 -17.57 3.84
C PRO A 137 -6.96 -18.59 3.97
N ASN A 138 -7.18 -19.85 3.58
CA ASN A 138 -6.14 -20.88 3.58
C ASN A 138 -5.03 -20.63 2.56
N GLU A 139 -5.30 -19.92 1.48
CA GLU A 139 -4.27 -19.52 0.50
C GLU A 139 -3.42 -18.35 1.05
N VAL A 140 -4.03 -17.45 1.81
CA VAL A 140 -3.30 -16.38 2.50
C VAL A 140 -2.38 -16.97 3.57
N GLU A 141 -2.88 -17.91 4.38
CA GLU A 141 -2.09 -18.63 5.38
C GLU A 141 -0.91 -19.39 4.75
N ALA A 142 -1.16 -20.13 3.67
CA ALA A 142 -0.10 -20.85 2.95
C ALA A 142 1.00 -19.91 2.43
N ARG A 143 0.64 -18.70 2.01
CA ARG A 143 1.64 -17.69 1.59
C ARG A 143 2.49 -17.20 2.74
N PHE A 144 1.89 -16.96 3.90
CA PHE A 144 2.62 -16.61 5.11
C PHE A 144 3.66 -17.69 5.49
N GLU A 145 3.23 -18.95 5.54
CA GLU A 145 4.13 -20.06 5.86
C GLU A 145 5.28 -20.19 4.84
N ILE A 146 4.97 -20.14 3.55
CA ILE A 146 5.97 -20.26 2.48
C ILE A 146 6.97 -19.10 2.52
N LEU A 147 6.53 -17.88 2.79
CA LEU A 147 7.41 -16.71 2.87
C LEU A 147 8.36 -16.82 4.06
N ASN A 148 7.86 -17.21 5.23
CA ASN A 148 8.67 -17.43 6.43
C ASN A 148 9.69 -18.55 6.22
N GLU A 149 9.25 -19.70 5.71
CA GLU A 149 10.14 -20.82 5.42
C GLU A 149 11.24 -20.44 4.41
N THR A 150 10.87 -19.73 3.37
CA THR A 150 11.81 -19.25 2.34
C THR A 150 12.82 -18.28 2.94
N TYR A 151 12.39 -17.37 3.80
CA TYR A 151 13.26 -16.43 4.49
C TYR A 151 14.28 -17.15 5.39
N VAL A 152 13.80 -18.07 6.22
CA VAL A 152 14.66 -18.86 7.11
C VAL A 152 15.68 -19.68 6.33
N LYS A 153 15.25 -20.36 5.24
CA LYS A 153 16.14 -21.15 4.38
C LYS A 153 17.21 -20.28 3.73
N LYS A 154 16.87 -19.09 3.25
CA LYS A 154 17.85 -18.15 2.69
C LYS A 154 18.89 -17.74 3.72
N LEU A 155 18.49 -17.36 4.92
CA LEU A 155 19.40 -17.02 6.01
C LEU A 155 20.32 -18.18 6.39
N GLN A 156 19.80 -19.40 6.43
CA GLN A 156 20.60 -20.59 6.73
C GLN A 156 21.67 -20.84 5.63
N ILE A 157 21.31 -20.66 4.36
CA ILE A 157 22.23 -20.80 3.24
C ILE A 157 23.32 -19.73 3.32
N GLU A 158 22.94 -18.47 3.53
CA GLU A 158 23.88 -17.36 3.66
C GLU A 158 24.84 -17.55 4.83
N ALA A 159 24.32 -17.95 6.00
CA ALA A 159 25.16 -18.24 7.17
C ALA A 159 26.16 -19.37 6.90
N ARG A 160 25.73 -20.43 6.22
CA ARG A 160 26.61 -21.55 5.83
C ARG A 160 27.71 -21.10 4.87
N ILE A 161 27.34 -20.33 3.82
CA ILE A 161 28.31 -19.82 2.87
C ILE A 161 29.36 -18.94 3.55
N ILE A 162 28.92 -18.04 4.44
CA ILE A 162 29.82 -17.17 5.21
C ILE A 162 30.77 -18.04 6.06
N GLY A 163 30.24 -19.06 6.75
CA GLY A 163 31.04 -20.00 7.52
C GLY A 163 32.13 -20.70 6.66
N ASP A 164 31.73 -21.21 5.50
CA ASP A 164 32.66 -21.88 4.56
C ASP A 164 33.71 -20.94 3.98
N MET A 165 33.39 -19.64 3.84
CA MET A 165 34.37 -18.63 3.38
C MET A 165 35.36 -18.19 4.46
N CYS A 166 35.07 -18.40 5.72
CA CYS A 166 35.93 -18.05 6.84
C CYS A 166 36.92 -19.15 7.24
N LEU A 167 36.81 -20.34 6.67
CA LEU A 167 37.67 -21.48 6.90
C LEU A 167 38.78 -21.56 5.80
#